data_c002a8ca3cf3510a609bef9bb16d9e96
#
_entry.id   c002a8ca3cf3510a609bef9bb16d9e96
#
_cell.length_a   1.000
_cell.length_b   1.000
_cell.length_c   1.000
_cell.angle_alpha   90.00
_cell.angle_beta   90.00
_cell.angle_gamma   90.00
#
_symmetry.space_group_name_H-M   'P 1'
#
loop_
_entity.id
_entity.type
_entity.pdbx_description
1 polymer ?
#
loop_
_entity_poly.entity_id
_entity_poly.type
_entity_poly.pdbx_seq_one_letter_code
_entity_poly.pdbx_strand_id
1 'polypeptide(L)'
;MRISQLKEDIAKDVAVFYGGRFQPMHKGHNKVYMGLVEQFGSSNVFIATTVSKTATPERDPFSFEEKKKIMNQMFTIPTSNVIQTQPYRPDVSLTGKDPNNTAVILVFSAKDAGRLKRGGFLKDYVPGAEMVPSDQGAYILEVPIQEGGMSATDFRNGMKNSSLNDNQKVMLFREFFGTVEPKVFEFIRDKLNAGTSWK
;
A
#
# COMPACT_ATOMS: atom_id res chain seq x y z
N MET A 1 25.27 25.72 -33.17
CA MET A 1 25.07 24.70 -32.12
C MET A 1 23.58 24.35 -32.10
N ARG A 2 23.16 23.23 -32.68
CA ARG A 2 21.75 22.82 -32.69
C ARG A 2 21.48 22.18 -31.32
N ILE A 3 20.68 22.85 -30.51
CA ILE A 3 20.06 22.21 -29.33
C ILE A 3 19.05 21.22 -29.93
N SER A 4 19.45 19.93 -30.02
CA SER A 4 18.49 18.85 -30.21
C SER A 4 17.54 18.96 -29.02
N GLN A 5 16.27 19.30 -29.26
CA GLN A 5 15.22 19.09 -28.28
C GLN A 5 15.28 17.62 -27.90
N LEU A 6 15.73 17.33 -26.68
CA LEU A 6 15.58 16.03 -26.06
C LEU A 6 14.08 15.79 -26.01
N LYS A 7 13.58 15.02 -26.97
CA LYS A 7 12.20 14.56 -26.96
C LYS A 7 12.11 13.63 -25.77
N GLU A 8 11.36 14.02 -24.74
CA GLU A 8 11.06 13.14 -23.62
C GLU A 8 10.46 11.86 -24.20
N ASP A 9 10.99 10.69 -23.85
CA ASP A 9 10.43 9.44 -24.30
C ASP A 9 9.08 9.22 -23.62
N ILE A 10 8.09 8.76 -24.40
CA ILE A 10 6.77 8.43 -23.85
C ILE A 10 6.83 7.01 -23.29
N ALA A 11 6.41 6.85 -22.04
CA ALA A 11 6.30 5.54 -21.41
C ALA A 11 5.23 4.69 -22.11
N LYS A 12 5.55 3.41 -22.34
CA LYS A 12 4.65 2.43 -22.97
C LYS A 12 3.93 1.55 -21.97
N ASP A 13 4.35 1.60 -20.71
CA ASP A 13 3.81 0.82 -19.60
C ASP A 13 3.63 1.70 -18.37
N VAL A 14 2.91 1.21 -17.37
CA VAL A 14 2.66 1.92 -16.12
C VAL A 14 2.85 0.99 -14.92
N ALA A 15 3.43 1.52 -13.84
CA ALA A 15 3.46 0.91 -12.53
C ALA A 15 2.81 1.86 -11.51
N VAL A 16 1.72 1.42 -10.91
CA VAL A 16 0.94 2.18 -9.93
C VAL A 16 1.29 1.64 -8.54
N PHE A 17 1.91 2.46 -7.71
CA PHE A 17 2.33 2.07 -6.37
C PHE A 17 1.41 2.70 -5.32
N TYR A 18 0.56 1.88 -4.71
CA TYR A 18 -0.21 2.28 -3.54
C TYR A 18 0.67 2.16 -2.29
N GLY A 19 1.17 3.30 -1.84
CA GLY A 19 2.13 3.40 -0.74
C GLY A 19 1.48 3.49 0.63
N GLY A 20 1.99 2.71 1.59
CA GLY A 20 1.51 2.81 2.95
C GLY A 20 2.26 1.92 3.94
N ARG A 21 2.03 2.18 5.23
CA ARG A 21 2.61 1.39 6.31
C ARG A 21 1.86 0.07 6.53
N PHE A 22 0.53 0.07 6.38
CA PHE A 22 -0.35 -1.11 6.46
C PHE A 22 -0.06 -2.01 7.68
N GLN A 23 -0.40 -1.54 8.88
CA GLN A 23 -0.13 -2.24 10.14
C GLN A 23 -1.41 -2.55 10.96
N PRO A 24 -2.30 -3.42 10.49
CA PRO A 24 -2.38 -4.03 9.17
C PRO A 24 -3.20 -3.20 8.17
N MET A 25 -3.29 -3.68 6.92
CA MET A 25 -4.22 -3.18 5.91
C MET A 25 -5.67 -3.50 6.30
N HIS A 26 -6.61 -2.58 6.06
CA HIS A 26 -8.03 -2.74 6.36
C HIS A 26 -8.92 -2.62 5.11
N LYS A 27 -10.23 -2.94 5.26
CA LYS A 27 -11.21 -2.90 4.16
C LYS A 27 -11.22 -1.58 3.38
N GLY A 28 -11.00 -0.43 4.04
CA GLY A 28 -10.93 0.86 3.36
C GLY A 28 -9.72 0.99 2.42
N HIS A 29 -8.56 0.52 2.86
CA HIS A 29 -7.39 0.43 1.97
C HIS A 29 -7.62 -0.54 0.81
N ASN A 30 -8.28 -1.68 1.07
CA ASN A 30 -8.62 -2.63 0.00
C ASN A 30 -9.56 -2.03 -1.03
N LYS A 31 -10.55 -1.23 -0.61
CA LYS A 31 -11.44 -0.52 -1.53
C LYS A 31 -10.67 0.39 -2.48
N VAL A 32 -9.67 1.12 -1.97
CA VAL A 32 -8.80 1.95 -2.81
C VAL A 32 -7.99 1.07 -3.77
N TYR A 33 -7.37 -0.01 -3.28
CA TYR A 33 -6.61 -0.94 -4.12
C TYR A 33 -7.47 -1.51 -5.27
N MET A 34 -8.70 -1.95 -4.97
CA MET A 34 -9.61 -2.48 -5.99
C MET A 34 -10.01 -1.44 -7.03
N GLY A 35 -10.25 -0.18 -6.62
CA GLY A 35 -10.49 0.92 -7.56
C GLY A 35 -9.30 1.20 -8.49
N LEU A 36 -8.08 1.09 -7.95
CA LEU A 36 -6.86 1.21 -8.76
C LEU A 36 -6.72 0.03 -9.74
N VAL A 37 -7.03 -1.19 -9.30
CA VAL A 37 -7.04 -2.38 -10.17
C VAL A 37 -8.07 -2.25 -11.30
N GLU A 38 -9.25 -1.72 -11.01
CA GLU A 38 -10.28 -1.44 -12.02
C GLU A 38 -9.80 -0.41 -13.05
N GLN A 39 -9.11 0.63 -12.60
CA GLN A 39 -8.64 1.72 -13.45
C GLN A 39 -7.40 1.36 -14.28
N PHE A 40 -6.43 0.65 -13.70
CA PHE A 40 -5.10 0.45 -14.30
C PHE A 40 -4.80 -1.01 -14.67
N GLY A 41 -5.64 -1.95 -14.26
CA GLY A 41 -5.41 -3.40 -14.43
C GLY A 41 -4.56 -3.99 -13.31
N SER A 42 -4.85 -5.24 -12.94
CA SER A 42 -4.22 -5.92 -11.80
C SER A 42 -2.70 -6.13 -11.96
N SER A 43 -2.20 -6.27 -13.19
CA SER A 43 -0.77 -6.41 -13.48
C SER A 43 0.04 -5.12 -13.30
N ASN A 44 -0.64 -3.98 -13.14
CA ASN A 44 -0.02 -2.67 -13.06
C ASN A 44 -0.09 -2.04 -11.66
N VAL A 45 -0.87 -2.63 -10.74
CA VAL A 45 -1.08 -2.07 -9.39
C VAL A 45 -0.33 -2.86 -8.35
N PHE A 46 0.55 -2.18 -7.62
CA PHE A 46 1.42 -2.75 -6.60
C PHE A 46 1.22 -2.04 -5.27
N ILE A 47 1.30 -2.79 -4.17
CA ILE A 47 1.35 -2.24 -2.82
C ILE A 47 2.81 -2.06 -2.43
N ALA A 48 3.23 -0.81 -2.26
CA ALA A 48 4.57 -0.46 -1.80
C ALA A 48 4.57 -0.30 -0.28
N THR A 49 5.22 -1.21 0.44
CA THR A 49 5.30 -1.17 1.89
C THR A 49 6.65 -1.67 2.40
N THR A 50 7.05 -1.18 3.56
CA THR A 50 8.27 -1.65 4.23
C THR A 50 8.08 -1.60 5.75
N VAL A 51 9.00 -2.22 6.49
CA VAL A 51 9.10 -2.02 7.93
C VAL A 51 10.05 -0.86 8.17
N SER A 52 9.61 0.13 8.95
CA SER A 52 10.43 1.30 9.28
C SER A 52 11.69 0.88 10.03
N LYS A 53 12.81 1.59 9.81
CA LYS A 53 14.03 1.44 10.62
C LYS A 53 13.81 1.82 12.09
N THR A 54 12.77 2.63 12.36
CA THR A 54 12.34 3.04 13.71
C THR A 54 11.09 2.28 14.15
N ALA A 55 10.87 1.08 13.59
CA ALA A 55 9.74 0.23 13.95
C ALA A 55 9.84 -0.18 15.43
N THR A 56 8.70 -0.13 16.12
CA THR A 56 8.54 -0.71 17.46
C THR A 56 7.45 -1.77 17.42
N PRO A 57 7.48 -2.77 18.31
CA PRO A 57 6.45 -3.81 18.36
C PRO A 57 5.03 -3.25 18.55
N GLU A 58 4.88 -2.10 19.18
CA GLU A 58 3.58 -1.45 19.42
C GLU A 58 3.05 -0.78 18.14
N ARG A 59 3.94 -0.15 17.39
CA ARG A 59 3.57 0.65 16.22
C ARG A 59 3.56 -0.16 14.93
N ASP A 60 4.53 -1.06 14.79
CA ASP A 60 4.79 -1.82 13.56
C ASP A 60 4.94 -3.33 13.89
N PRO A 61 3.90 -3.98 14.48
CA PRO A 61 3.99 -5.36 14.96
C PRO A 61 4.17 -6.40 13.85
N PHE A 62 3.74 -6.07 12.62
CA PHE A 62 3.75 -7.04 11.51
C PHE A 62 4.97 -6.83 10.62
N SER A 63 5.73 -7.91 10.39
CA SER A 63 6.80 -7.96 9.40
C SER A 63 6.26 -7.80 7.98
N PHE A 64 7.14 -7.62 7.00
CA PHE A 64 6.75 -7.53 5.60
C PHE A 64 6.01 -8.79 5.14
N GLU A 65 6.53 -9.99 5.44
CA GLU A 65 5.92 -11.25 5.03
C GLU A 65 4.57 -11.49 5.72
N GLU A 66 4.43 -11.10 6.99
CA GLU A 66 3.16 -11.18 7.71
C GLU A 66 2.11 -10.24 7.07
N LYS A 67 2.48 -9.00 6.74
CA LYS A 67 1.59 -8.07 6.03
C LYS A 67 1.14 -8.63 4.68
N LYS A 68 2.06 -9.15 3.89
CA LYS A 68 1.79 -9.76 2.58
C LYS A 68 0.83 -10.93 2.70
N LYS A 69 1.01 -11.80 3.70
CA LYS A 69 0.14 -12.94 3.98
C LYS A 69 -1.26 -12.50 4.43
N ILE A 70 -1.35 -11.49 5.31
CA ILE A 70 -2.63 -10.90 5.73
C ILE A 70 -3.39 -10.34 4.50
N MET A 71 -2.73 -9.54 3.66
CA MET A 71 -3.33 -8.96 2.47
C MET A 71 -3.86 -10.02 1.50
N ASN A 72 -3.09 -11.07 1.29
CA ASN A 72 -3.50 -12.18 0.42
C ASN A 72 -4.71 -12.93 1.01
N GLN A 73 -4.68 -13.31 2.27
CA GLN A 73 -5.75 -14.11 2.89
C GLN A 73 -7.04 -13.32 3.14
N MET A 74 -6.93 -12.02 3.50
CA MET A 74 -8.11 -11.19 3.77
C MET A 74 -8.73 -10.58 2.53
N PHE A 75 -7.92 -10.27 1.50
CA PHE A 75 -8.35 -9.46 0.36
C PHE A 75 -8.02 -10.08 -0.99
N THR A 76 -7.46 -11.29 -1.01
CA THR A 76 -7.07 -11.99 -2.24
C THR A 76 -6.06 -11.20 -3.10
N ILE A 77 -5.31 -10.29 -2.48
CA ILE A 77 -4.27 -9.53 -3.17
C ILE A 77 -3.13 -10.49 -3.55
N PRO A 78 -2.74 -10.58 -4.84
CA PRO A 78 -1.63 -11.44 -5.23
C PRO A 78 -0.35 -11.08 -4.49
N THR A 79 0.34 -12.08 -3.96
CA THR A 79 1.58 -11.85 -3.21
C THR A 79 2.69 -11.21 -4.05
N SER A 80 2.67 -11.42 -5.38
CA SER A 80 3.54 -10.74 -6.35
C SER A 80 3.31 -9.24 -6.45
N ASN A 81 2.11 -8.77 -6.09
CA ASN A 81 1.76 -7.35 -6.15
C ASN A 81 2.07 -6.60 -4.85
N VAL A 82 2.59 -7.28 -3.83
CA VAL A 82 3.04 -6.66 -2.59
C VAL A 82 4.56 -6.60 -2.58
N ILE A 83 5.10 -5.39 -2.74
CA ILE A 83 6.53 -5.15 -2.95
C ILE A 83 7.16 -4.51 -1.72
N GLN A 84 8.28 -5.09 -1.26
CA GLN A 84 9.08 -4.52 -0.18
C GLN A 84 9.96 -3.40 -0.72
N THR A 85 9.44 -2.19 -0.70
CA THR A 85 10.13 -1.01 -1.21
C THR A 85 9.71 0.23 -0.42
N GLN A 86 10.48 1.31 -0.56
CA GLN A 86 10.14 2.59 0.06
C GLN A 86 8.88 3.18 -0.61
N PRO A 87 7.78 3.42 0.13
CA PRO A 87 6.51 3.89 -0.47
C PRO A 87 6.64 5.18 -1.29
N TYR A 88 7.52 6.10 -0.87
CA TYR A 88 7.74 7.38 -1.54
C TYR A 88 8.80 7.35 -2.66
N ARG A 89 9.53 6.24 -2.79
CA ARG A 89 10.56 6.01 -3.81
C ARG A 89 10.60 4.53 -4.16
N PRO A 90 9.51 3.99 -4.74
CA PRO A 90 9.46 2.57 -5.10
C PRO A 90 10.45 2.27 -6.23
N ASP A 91 11.01 1.08 -6.18
CA ASP A 91 11.87 0.55 -7.24
C ASP A 91 11.00 -0.21 -8.25
N VAL A 92 10.89 0.33 -9.47
CA VAL A 92 10.11 -0.26 -10.57
C VAL A 92 10.65 -1.63 -10.97
N SER A 93 11.96 -1.84 -10.89
CA SER A 93 12.58 -3.12 -11.30
C SER A 93 12.04 -4.32 -10.50
N LEU A 94 11.59 -4.08 -9.26
CA LEU A 94 10.99 -5.12 -8.40
C LEU A 94 9.61 -5.59 -8.89
N THR A 95 9.00 -4.88 -9.83
CA THR A 95 7.73 -5.28 -10.46
C THR A 95 7.90 -6.17 -11.68
N GLY A 96 9.13 -6.40 -12.12
CA GLY A 96 9.44 -7.07 -13.38
C GLY A 96 9.27 -6.21 -14.63
N LYS A 97 8.96 -4.91 -14.47
CA LYS A 97 8.80 -3.96 -15.58
C LYS A 97 10.13 -3.25 -15.86
N ASP A 98 10.29 -2.80 -17.13
CA ASP A 98 11.46 -2.02 -17.55
C ASP A 98 11.32 -0.54 -17.13
N PRO A 99 12.18 -0.02 -16.23
CA PRO A 99 12.13 1.37 -15.80
C PRO A 99 12.23 2.40 -16.94
N ASN A 100 12.91 2.07 -18.03
CA ASN A 100 13.09 2.97 -19.18
C ASN A 100 11.86 3.07 -20.08
N ASN A 101 10.85 2.21 -19.86
CA ASN A 101 9.59 2.18 -20.61
C ASN A 101 8.36 2.34 -19.72
N THR A 102 8.53 2.38 -18.40
CA THR A 102 7.42 2.34 -17.43
C THR A 102 7.28 3.67 -16.71
N ALA A 103 6.11 4.30 -16.80
CA ALA A 103 5.75 5.44 -15.97
C ALA A 103 5.40 5.00 -14.54
N VAL A 104 5.73 5.81 -13.56
CA VAL A 104 5.41 5.57 -12.15
C VAL A 104 4.30 6.50 -11.68
N ILE A 105 3.24 5.91 -11.13
CA ILE A 105 2.18 6.63 -10.43
C ILE A 105 2.27 6.26 -8.94
N LEU A 106 2.51 7.26 -8.10
CA LEU A 106 2.52 7.13 -6.64
C LEU A 106 1.14 7.47 -6.11
N VAL A 107 0.51 6.55 -5.40
CA VAL A 107 -0.84 6.73 -4.85
C VAL A 107 -0.77 6.89 -3.34
N PHE A 108 -1.27 8.03 -2.86
CA PHE A 108 -1.33 8.36 -1.44
C PHE A 108 -2.63 9.08 -1.09
N SER A 109 -3.00 9.04 0.19
CA SER A 109 -4.01 9.98 0.71
C SER A 109 -3.51 11.42 0.61
N ALA A 110 -4.39 12.41 0.55
CA ALA A 110 -4.02 13.82 0.50
C ALA A 110 -3.03 14.23 1.63
N LYS A 111 -3.20 13.67 2.84
CA LYS A 111 -2.30 13.89 3.97
C LYS A 111 -0.87 13.43 3.70
N ASP A 112 -0.70 12.26 3.07
CA ASP A 112 0.63 11.70 2.80
C ASP A 112 1.21 12.26 1.49
N ALA A 113 0.38 12.54 0.49
CA ALA A 113 0.77 13.21 -0.75
C ALA A 113 1.32 14.62 -0.50
N GLY A 114 0.79 15.34 0.50
CA GLY A 114 1.27 16.66 0.90
C GLY A 114 2.71 16.69 1.43
N ARG A 115 3.29 15.53 1.77
CA ARG A 115 4.71 15.41 2.18
C ARG A 115 5.67 15.40 0.98
N LEU A 116 5.16 15.21 -0.23
CA LEU A 116 5.93 15.17 -1.45
C LEU A 116 5.92 16.54 -2.13
N LYS A 117 7.12 17.05 -2.45
CA LYS A 117 7.25 18.31 -3.18
C LYS A 117 7.05 18.03 -4.68
N ARG A 118 5.99 18.62 -5.25
CA ARG A 118 5.81 18.67 -6.71
C ARG A 118 6.89 19.54 -7.32
N GLY A 119 7.27 19.21 -8.55
CA GLY A 119 8.32 19.91 -9.28
C GLY A 119 8.56 19.33 -10.65
N GLY A 120 9.69 19.59 -11.26
CA GLY A 120 10.00 19.10 -12.61
C GLY A 120 9.95 17.59 -12.76
N PHE A 121 10.38 16.83 -11.73
CA PHE A 121 10.38 15.38 -11.75
C PHE A 121 9.04 14.77 -11.29
N LEU A 122 8.41 15.34 -10.25
CA LEU A 122 7.19 14.82 -9.63
C LEU A 122 6.01 15.72 -9.96
N LYS A 123 5.10 15.25 -10.79
CA LYS A 123 3.92 15.97 -11.29
C LYS A 123 2.63 15.32 -10.75
N ASP A 124 1.51 16.05 -10.81
CA ASP A 124 0.23 15.43 -10.54
C ASP A 124 -0.19 14.53 -11.71
N TYR A 125 -0.78 13.39 -11.40
CA TYR A 125 -1.33 12.49 -12.42
C TYR A 125 -2.57 13.12 -13.07
N VAL A 126 -2.59 13.16 -14.40
CA VAL A 126 -3.74 13.63 -15.19
C VAL A 126 -4.21 12.46 -16.07
N PRO A 127 -5.45 11.98 -15.91
CA PRO A 127 -5.98 10.90 -16.75
C PRO A 127 -5.90 11.25 -18.25
N GLY A 128 -5.37 10.31 -19.05
CA GLY A 128 -5.25 10.47 -20.50
C GLY A 128 -4.07 11.33 -20.97
N ALA A 129 -3.29 11.93 -20.07
CA ALA A 129 -2.07 12.62 -20.43
C ALA A 129 -0.92 11.64 -20.73
N GLU A 130 -0.04 12.00 -21.65
CA GLU A 130 1.19 11.27 -21.91
C GLU A 130 2.11 11.34 -20.68
N MET A 131 2.73 10.21 -20.36
CA MET A 131 3.64 10.08 -19.22
C MET A 131 5.04 9.71 -19.68
N VAL A 132 6.06 10.20 -18.97
CA VAL A 132 7.46 9.85 -19.22
C VAL A 132 7.86 8.63 -18.39
N PRO A 133 8.91 7.87 -18.80
CA PRO A 133 9.49 6.79 -18.02
C PRO A 133 9.98 7.22 -16.64
N SER A 134 10.14 6.25 -15.74
CA SER A 134 10.43 6.47 -14.31
C SER A 134 11.80 7.12 -14.03
N ASP A 135 12.74 7.05 -14.96
CA ASP A 135 14.03 7.75 -14.90
C ASP A 135 13.92 9.25 -15.22
N GLN A 136 12.85 9.68 -15.91
CA GLN A 136 12.60 11.06 -16.32
C GLN A 136 11.52 11.75 -15.48
N GLY A 137 10.64 11.00 -14.81
CA GLY A 137 9.60 11.57 -14.00
C GLY A 137 8.73 10.57 -13.23
N ALA A 138 7.93 11.09 -12.33
CA ALA A 138 6.93 10.33 -11.59
C ALA A 138 5.66 11.16 -11.40
N TYR A 139 4.54 10.51 -11.11
CA TYR A 139 3.23 11.13 -10.99
C TYR A 139 2.61 10.82 -9.65
N ILE A 140 1.83 11.76 -9.10
CA ILE A 140 1.05 11.56 -7.87
C ILE A 140 -0.42 11.48 -8.23
N LEU A 141 -1.08 10.42 -7.74
CA LEU A 141 -2.52 10.28 -7.69
C LEU A 141 -2.97 10.37 -6.23
N GLU A 142 -3.71 11.41 -5.89
CA GLU A 142 -4.30 11.54 -4.58
C GLU A 142 -5.60 10.77 -4.50
N VAL A 143 -5.74 9.97 -3.44
CA VAL A 143 -6.99 9.24 -3.17
C VAL A 143 -7.64 9.77 -1.90
N PRO A 144 -8.99 9.75 -1.82
CA PRO A 144 -9.71 10.19 -0.63
C PRO A 144 -9.27 9.44 0.62
N ILE A 145 -9.21 10.13 1.74
CA ILE A 145 -9.11 9.49 3.05
C ILE A 145 -10.43 8.74 3.27
N GLN A 146 -10.35 7.45 3.61
CA GLN A 146 -11.54 6.68 3.94
C GLN A 146 -12.07 7.17 5.31
N GLU A 147 -13.10 8.02 5.27
CA GLU A 147 -13.77 8.51 6.47
C GLU A 147 -14.62 7.41 7.12
N GLY A 148 -14.76 7.47 8.44
CA GLY A 148 -15.66 6.60 9.23
C GLY A 148 -15.19 5.17 9.44
N GLY A 149 -13.94 4.84 9.09
CA GLY A 149 -13.36 3.53 9.36
C GLY A 149 -12.48 3.51 10.61
N MET A 150 -12.41 2.35 11.26
CA MET A 150 -11.50 2.13 12.38
C MET A 150 -10.04 2.24 11.91
N SER A 151 -9.23 3.02 12.62
CA SER A 151 -7.79 3.10 12.33
C SER A 151 -7.07 1.80 12.71
N ALA A 152 -5.93 1.53 12.04
CA ALA A 152 -5.10 0.38 12.42
C ALA A 152 -4.59 0.46 13.87
N THR A 153 -4.46 1.67 14.42
CA THR A 153 -4.07 1.88 15.82
C THR A 153 -5.20 1.48 16.76
N ASP A 154 -6.43 1.95 16.51
CA ASP A 154 -7.60 1.60 17.33
C ASP A 154 -7.88 0.10 17.26
N PHE A 155 -7.78 -0.50 16.08
CA PHE A 155 -7.88 -1.94 15.90
C PHE A 155 -6.87 -2.69 16.78
N ARG A 156 -5.58 -2.35 16.70
CA ARG A 156 -4.55 -3.02 17.50
C ARG A 156 -4.79 -2.85 19.01
N ASN A 157 -5.20 -1.66 19.43
CA ASN A 157 -5.52 -1.39 20.83
C ASN A 157 -6.73 -2.21 21.31
N GLY A 158 -7.78 -2.31 20.49
CA GLY A 158 -8.93 -3.16 20.79
C GLY A 158 -8.57 -4.64 20.88
N MET A 159 -7.77 -5.15 19.94
CA MET A 159 -7.31 -6.56 19.95
C MET A 159 -6.44 -6.90 21.18
N LYS A 160 -5.68 -5.93 21.71
CA LYS A 160 -4.88 -6.06 22.94
C LYS A 160 -5.70 -5.90 24.21
N ASN A 161 -6.90 -5.34 24.16
CA ASN A 161 -7.70 -5.04 25.34
C ASN A 161 -8.15 -6.32 26.04
N SER A 162 -7.63 -6.55 27.25
CA SER A 162 -7.96 -7.73 28.09
C SER A 162 -9.41 -7.71 28.63
N SER A 163 -10.08 -6.54 28.62
CA SER A 163 -11.48 -6.43 29.00
C SER A 163 -12.45 -6.92 27.93
N LEU A 164 -11.99 -7.10 26.68
CA LEU A 164 -12.79 -7.66 25.60
C LEU A 164 -12.65 -9.18 25.56
N ASN A 165 -13.79 -9.87 25.52
CA ASN A 165 -13.81 -11.30 25.28
C ASN A 165 -13.60 -11.63 23.79
N ASP A 166 -13.40 -12.91 23.47
CA ASP A 166 -13.11 -13.34 22.09
C ASP A 166 -14.24 -12.98 21.12
N ASN A 167 -15.51 -13.08 21.50
CA ASN A 167 -16.61 -12.69 20.63
C ASN A 167 -16.58 -11.20 20.28
N GLN A 168 -16.26 -10.34 21.24
CA GLN A 168 -16.11 -8.91 21.02
C GLN A 168 -14.91 -8.60 20.11
N LYS A 169 -13.78 -9.32 20.28
CA LYS A 169 -12.62 -9.21 19.40
C LYS A 169 -12.91 -9.68 17.97
N VAL A 170 -13.72 -10.74 17.80
CA VAL A 170 -14.20 -11.20 16.48
C VAL A 170 -15.08 -10.13 15.81
N MET A 171 -15.95 -9.46 16.55
CA MET A 171 -16.76 -8.35 16.01
C MET A 171 -15.86 -7.17 15.55
N LEU A 172 -14.90 -6.79 16.38
CA LEU A 172 -13.90 -5.77 16.05
C LEU A 172 -13.11 -6.13 14.78
N PHE A 173 -12.69 -7.39 14.67
CA PHE A 173 -11.98 -7.90 13.50
C PHE A 173 -12.84 -7.82 12.24
N ARG A 174 -14.12 -8.24 12.32
CA ARG A 174 -15.07 -8.14 11.22
C ARG A 174 -15.32 -6.68 10.80
N GLU A 175 -15.44 -5.79 11.75
CA GLU A 175 -15.60 -4.35 11.46
C GLU A 175 -14.40 -3.80 10.68
N PHE A 176 -13.19 -4.20 11.07
CA PHE A 176 -11.94 -3.72 10.48
C PHE A 176 -11.67 -4.31 9.08
N PHE A 177 -11.84 -5.61 8.93
CA PHE A 177 -11.54 -6.32 7.68
C PHE A 177 -12.74 -6.50 6.74
N GLY A 178 -13.98 -6.43 7.26
CA GLY A 178 -15.22 -6.70 6.53
C GLY A 178 -15.67 -8.16 6.58
N THR A 179 -14.77 -9.08 6.91
CA THR A 179 -15.02 -10.52 7.07
C THR A 179 -14.15 -11.10 8.17
N VAL A 180 -14.36 -12.38 8.52
CA VAL A 180 -13.51 -13.10 9.47
C VAL A 180 -12.91 -14.31 8.80
N GLU A 181 -11.59 -14.34 8.70
CA GLU A 181 -10.81 -15.52 8.37
C GLU A 181 -10.21 -16.06 9.68
N PRO A 182 -10.61 -17.24 10.17
CA PRO A 182 -10.23 -17.72 11.50
C PRO A 182 -8.72 -17.75 11.74
N LYS A 183 -7.95 -18.24 10.77
CA LYS A 183 -6.49 -18.35 10.89
C LYS A 183 -5.82 -16.97 10.98
N VAL A 184 -6.33 -15.98 10.26
CA VAL A 184 -5.82 -14.60 10.33
C VAL A 184 -6.19 -13.96 11.66
N PHE A 185 -7.42 -14.18 12.14
CA PHE A 185 -7.87 -13.70 13.44
C PHE A 185 -6.99 -14.24 14.58
N GLU A 186 -6.80 -15.55 14.63
CA GLU A 186 -5.96 -16.23 15.65
C GLU A 186 -4.53 -15.68 15.60
N PHE A 187 -3.94 -15.62 14.41
CA PHE A 187 -2.60 -15.08 14.24
C PHE A 187 -2.48 -13.64 14.75
N ILE A 188 -3.37 -12.73 14.35
CA ILE A 188 -3.32 -11.32 14.73
C ILE A 188 -3.51 -11.17 16.25
N ARG A 189 -4.49 -11.91 16.83
CA ARG A 189 -4.71 -11.92 18.28
C ARG A 189 -3.45 -12.34 19.03
N ASP A 190 -2.86 -13.45 18.64
CA ASP A 190 -1.71 -14.03 19.33
C ASP A 190 -0.44 -13.19 19.10
N LYS A 191 -0.24 -12.66 17.90
CA LYS A 191 0.86 -11.73 17.58
C LYS A 191 0.82 -10.48 18.45
N LEU A 192 -0.36 -9.87 18.59
CA LEU A 192 -0.51 -8.63 19.33
C LEU A 192 -0.42 -8.81 20.85
N ASN A 193 -0.72 -10.00 21.37
CA ASN A 193 -0.71 -10.28 22.81
C ASN A 193 0.55 -11.01 23.30
N ALA A 194 1.15 -11.88 22.47
CA ALA A 194 2.28 -12.72 22.85
C ALA A 194 3.52 -12.58 21.94
N GLY A 195 3.45 -11.73 20.90
CA GLY A 195 4.57 -11.55 19.96
C GLY A 195 4.85 -12.75 19.05
N THR A 196 3.92 -13.71 18.95
CA THR A 196 4.06 -14.92 18.15
C THR A 196 4.24 -14.61 16.66
N SER A 197 5.08 -15.39 15.97
CA SER A 197 5.21 -15.32 14.52
C SER A 197 4.21 -16.24 13.83
N TRP A 198 3.82 -15.93 12.63
CA TRP A 198 2.93 -16.78 11.81
C TRP A 198 3.66 -18.07 11.43
N LYS A 199 3.11 -19.22 11.82
CA LYS A 199 3.59 -20.54 11.42
C LYS A 199 3.13 -20.92 10.02
#